data_5b1575a3818c0fbc0d33001ef1eeb191
#
_entry.id   5b1575a3818c0fbc0d33001ef1eeb191
#
_cell.length_a   1.000
_cell.length_b   1.000
_cell.length_c   1.000
_cell.angle_alpha   90.00
_cell.angle_beta   90.00
_cell.angle_gamma   90.00
#
_symmetry.space_group_name_H-M   'P 1'
#
loop_
_entity.id
_entity.type
_entity.pdbx_description
1 polymer ?
#
loop_
_entity_poly.entity_id
_entity_poly.type
_entity_poly.pdbx_seq_one_letter_code
_entity_poly.pdbx_strand_id
1 'polypeptide(L)'
;MILFEDKKIKRIAKSENVKIPDKYINTIDETLNSLEDNNEKKKIKPMWKYGLNFAIAMAILSFIVLPNLSPEIAYAMQEIPIVGNIVKVITIKNYFDKDGNSELDVEIPNIKNDDNSVSESNEYVNKDVNELTQRSIDEFYAEEDPENHLFVKIESDVIENSKNWFTLRLTINETAGSSDLKYKYYHIDKKTDKIVNLGDLFINENYKNEISEEIKKQMISRMKADEEVIYWIDEEFEEWSFRAIDDNQNFYFSKDGNIIIVFDKYEVGPGSTGTPEFEIDKQVYEKYLKEEYKWT
;
A
#
# COMPACT_ATOMS: atom_id res chain seq x y z
N MET A 1 7.28 -25.76 -8.68
CA MET A 1 6.36 -26.60 -9.47
C MET A 1 5.98 -25.88 -10.77
N ILE A 2 6.99 -25.52 -11.60
CA ILE A 2 6.85 -24.70 -12.84
C ILE A 2 6.93 -25.58 -14.11
N LEU A 3 7.00 -26.90 -13.99
CA LEU A 3 7.26 -27.81 -15.13
C LEU A 3 6.02 -28.27 -15.92
N PHE A 4 4.81 -27.93 -15.51
CA PHE A 4 3.59 -28.39 -16.18
C PHE A 4 3.07 -27.42 -17.25
N GLU A 5 3.29 -26.12 -17.13
CA GLU A 5 2.83 -25.13 -18.11
C GLU A 5 3.67 -25.12 -19.40
N ASP A 6 4.99 -25.30 -19.26
CA ASP A 6 5.91 -25.32 -20.42
C ASP A 6 5.57 -26.41 -21.46
N LYS A 7 5.05 -27.56 -21.00
CA LYS A 7 4.62 -28.64 -21.90
C LYS A 7 3.32 -28.32 -22.63
N LYS A 8 2.42 -27.59 -22.01
CA LYS A 8 1.13 -27.18 -22.59
C LYS A 8 1.34 -26.11 -23.64
N ILE A 9 2.17 -25.10 -23.32
CA ILE A 9 2.56 -24.03 -24.24
C ILE A 9 3.30 -24.59 -25.46
N LYS A 10 4.25 -25.52 -25.27
CA LYS A 10 4.96 -26.18 -26.37
C LYS A 10 4.05 -27.05 -27.24
N ARG A 11 2.97 -27.64 -26.71
CA ARG A 11 1.98 -28.37 -27.48
C ARG A 11 1.09 -27.44 -28.32
N ILE A 12 0.67 -26.30 -27.77
CA ILE A 12 -0.14 -25.30 -28.47
C ILE A 12 0.70 -24.66 -29.59
N ALA A 13 1.94 -24.27 -29.31
CA ALA A 13 2.86 -23.76 -30.34
C ALA A 13 3.19 -24.74 -31.47
N LYS A 14 3.10 -26.06 -31.24
CA LYS A 14 3.28 -27.10 -32.25
C LYS A 14 2.02 -27.42 -33.05
N SER A 15 0.84 -27.11 -32.52
CA SER A 15 -0.44 -27.41 -33.17
C SER A 15 -0.94 -26.29 -34.12
N GLU A 16 -0.50 -25.06 -33.88
CA GLU A 16 -0.79 -23.93 -34.77
C GLU A 16 0.38 -23.72 -35.73
N ASN A 17 0.21 -24.21 -36.94
CA ASN A 17 1.14 -24.01 -38.05
C ASN A 17 1.00 -22.56 -38.56
N VAL A 18 1.29 -21.57 -37.69
CA VAL A 18 1.28 -20.17 -38.06
C VAL A 18 2.49 -19.93 -38.94
N LYS A 19 2.30 -19.81 -40.22
CA LYS A 19 3.32 -19.33 -41.15
C LYS A 19 3.64 -17.89 -40.77
N ILE A 20 4.82 -17.68 -40.21
CA ILE A 20 5.34 -16.33 -40.00
C ILE A 20 5.50 -15.68 -41.38
N PRO A 21 4.87 -14.53 -41.64
CA PRO A 21 5.01 -13.84 -42.93
C PRO A 21 6.49 -13.54 -43.21
N ASP A 22 6.92 -13.79 -44.46
CA ASP A 22 8.30 -13.65 -44.93
C ASP A 22 8.90 -12.25 -44.62
N LYS A 23 8.07 -11.23 -44.51
CA LYS A 23 8.45 -9.89 -44.10
C LYS A 23 9.13 -9.84 -42.73
N TYR A 24 8.69 -10.65 -41.77
CA TYR A 24 9.30 -10.69 -40.43
C TYR A 24 10.59 -11.51 -40.39
N ILE A 25 10.69 -12.57 -41.24
CA ILE A 25 11.90 -13.37 -41.37
C ILE A 25 13.02 -12.50 -41.95
N ASN A 26 12.73 -11.75 -43.01
CA ASN A 26 13.69 -10.86 -43.66
C ASN A 26 14.18 -9.76 -42.71
N THR A 27 13.29 -9.19 -41.89
CA THR A 27 13.69 -8.16 -40.90
C THR A 27 14.60 -8.72 -39.80
N ILE A 28 14.38 -9.98 -39.39
CA ILE A 28 15.23 -10.67 -38.40
C ILE A 28 16.61 -10.95 -39.01
N ASP A 29 16.67 -11.44 -40.24
CA ASP A 29 17.92 -11.73 -40.93
C ASP A 29 18.72 -10.46 -41.22
N GLU A 30 18.07 -9.37 -41.63
CA GLU A 30 18.72 -8.05 -41.80
C GLU A 30 19.28 -7.53 -40.47
N THR A 31 18.54 -7.71 -39.38
CA THR A 31 18.99 -7.29 -38.03
C THR A 31 20.17 -8.15 -37.55
N LEU A 32 20.12 -9.46 -37.75
CA LEU A 32 21.21 -10.38 -37.39
C LEU A 32 22.47 -10.11 -38.23
N ASN A 33 22.33 -9.89 -39.53
CA ASN A 33 23.45 -9.54 -40.39
C ASN A 33 24.07 -8.18 -40.07
N SER A 34 23.29 -7.23 -39.58
CA SER A 34 23.80 -5.94 -39.07
C SER A 34 24.60 -6.05 -37.77
N LEU A 35 24.44 -7.14 -37.02
CA LEU A 35 25.15 -7.43 -35.78
C LEU A 35 26.47 -8.19 -35.99
N GLU A 36 26.65 -8.86 -37.11
CA GLU A 36 27.84 -9.69 -37.38
C GLU A 36 29.06 -8.94 -37.96
N ASP A 37 28.90 -7.69 -38.43
CA ASP A 37 29.95 -6.96 -39.15
C ASP A 37 30.87 -6.08 -38.27
N ASN A 38 30.91 -6.31 -36.94
CA ASN A 38 31.80 -5.56 -36.05
C ASN A 38 32.87 -6.43 -35.35
N ASN A 39 33.52 -7.33 -36.09
CA ASN A 39 34.66 -8.11 -35.60
C ASN A 39 36.02 -7.44 -35.90
N GLU A 40 36.23 -6.17 -35.53
CA GLU A 40 37.59 -5.67 -35.31
C GLU A 40 38.04 -5.98 -33.88
N LYS A 41 39.02 -6.88 -33.78
CA LYS A 41 39.71 -7.24 -32.52
C LYS A 41 40.49 -6.02 -32.01
N LYS A 42 39.82 -5.07 -31.35
CA LYS A 42 40.47 -4.08 -30.50
C LYS A 42 40.92 -4.73 -29.21
N LYS A 43 42.24 -4.75 -28.93
CA LYS A 43 42.78 -5.19 -27.63
C LYS A 43 42.14 -4.36 -26.51
N ILE A 44 41.20 -4.94 -25.78
CA ILE A 44 40.51 -4.34 -24.65
C ILE A 44 41.53 -4.29 -23.48
N LYS A 45 42.03 -3.09 -23.15
CA LYS A 45 42.68 -2.88 -21.85
C LYS A 45 41.62 -3.13 -20.75
N PRO A 46 42.01 -3.68 -19.58
CA PRO A 46 41.02 -4.02 -18.55
C PRO A 46 40.35 -2.73 -18.02
N MET A 47 39.14 -2.47 -18.49
CA MET A 47 38.31 -1.31 -18.12
C MET A 47 37.58 -1.48 -16.78
N TRP A 48 37.97 -2.41 -15.93
CA TRP A 48 37.32 -2.63 -14.63
C TRP A 48 37.32 -1.37 -13.74
N LYS A 49 38.37 -0.53 -13.83
CA LYS A 49 38.46 0.70 -13.04
C LYS A 49 37.46 1.79 -13.49
N TYR A 50 36.96 1.73 -14.70
CA TYR A 50 35.96 2.70 -15.21
C TYR A 50 34.51 2.19 -15.06
N GLY A 51 34.31 0.86 -14.94
CA GLY A 51 32.99 0.27 -14.75
C GLY A 51 32.33 0.67 -13.43
N LEU A 52 33.13 0.76 -12.35
CA LEU A 52 32.61 1.16 -11.03
C LEU A 52 32.18 2.64 -11.03
N ASN A 53 32.99 3.52 -11.63
CA ASN A 53 32.65 4.95 -11.73
C ASN A 53 31.45 5.20 -12.64
N PHE A 54 31.28 4.41 -13.70
CA PHE A 54 30.11 4.49 -14.59
C PHE A 54 28.83 3.98 -13.89
N ALA A 55 28.93 2.90 -13.11
CA ALA A 55 27.82 2.39 -12.33
C ALA A 55 27.36 3.39 -11.24
N ILE A 56 28.31 4.06 -10.58
CA ILE A 56 28.03 5.13 -9.61
C ILE A 56 27.39 6.33 -10.30
N ALA A 57 27.90 6.74 -11.46
CA ALA A 57 27.34 7.86 -12.23
C ALA A 57 25.92 7.55 -12.71
N MET A 58 25.63 6.33 -13.17
CA MET A 58 24.31 5.89 -13.57
C MET A 58 23.35 5.82 -12.36
N ALA A 59 23.83 5.37 -11.20
CA ALA A 59 23.06 5.39 -9.97
C ALA A 59 22.70 6.82 -9.55
N ILE A 60 23.65 7.76 -9.58
CA ILE A 60 23.41 9.17 -9.26
C ILE A 60 22.43 9.79 -10.28
N LEU A 61 22.57 9.48 -11.57
CA LEU A 61 21.68 10.00 -12.62
C LEU A 61 20.25 9.46 -12.45
N SER A 62 20.10 8.20 -12.08
CA SER A 62 18.78 7.64 -11.79
C SER A 62 18.14 8.31 -10.57
N PHE A 63 18.90 8.64 -9.53
CA PHE A 63 18.43 9.39 -8.37
C PHE A 63 17.97 10.82 -8.70
N ILE A 64 18.53 11.44 -9.73
CA ILE A 64 18.17 12.81 -10.15
C ILE A 64 17.01 12.77 -11.16
N VAL A 65 17.02 11.83 -12.10
CA VAL A 65 16.08 11.81 -13.23
C VAL A 65 14.75 11.15 -12.87
N LEU A 66 14.77 10.03 -12.14
CA LEU A 66 13.55 9.29 -11.81
C LEU A 66 12.53 10.09 -11.00
N PRO A 67 12.90 10.88 -9.96
CA PRO A 67 11.93 11.70 -9.23
C PRO A 67 11.27 12.80 -10.07
N ASN A 68 11.95 13.23 -11.17
CA ASN A 68 11.41 14.25 -12.07
C ASN A 68 10.51 13.68 -13.16
N LEU A 69 10.41 12.34 -13.28
CA LEU A 69 9.57 11.69 -14.28
C LEU A 69 8.17 11.33 -13.75
N SER A 70 8.03 11.14 -12.44
CA SER A 70 6.74 10.83 -11.82
C SER A 70 6.72 11.22 -10.34
N PRO A 71 5.64 11.85 -9.87
CA PRO A 71 5.45 12.16 -8.45
C PRO A 71 5.50 10.92 -7.55
N GLU A 72 5.00 9.77 -8.03
CA GLU A 72 4.98 8.50 -7.28
C GLU A 72 6.40 7.98 -7.05
N ILE A 73 7.30 8.12 -8.04
CA ILE A 73 8.70 7.74 -7.90
C ILE A 73 9.45 8.74 -7.01
N ALA A 74 9.11 10.02 -7.09
CA ALA A 74 9.66 11.04 -6.19
C ALA A 74 9.29 10.75 -4.73
N TYR A 75 8.07 10.28 -4.48
CA TYR A 75 7.61 9.82 -3.17
C TYR A 75 8.41 8.62 -2.65
N ALA A 76 8.56 7.58 -3.46
CA ALA A 76 9.31 6.38 -3.12
C ALA A 76 10.82 6.64 -2.87
N MET A 77 11.39 7.67 -3.49
CA MET A 77 12.82 8.00 -3.38
C MET A 77 13.14 9.00 -2.26
N GLN A 78 12.15 9.72 -1.70
CA GLN A 78 12.36 10.57 -0.53
C GLN A 78 12.61 9.78 0.77
N GLU A 79 12.39 8.46 0.74
CA GLU A 79 12.51 7.55 1.88
C GLU A 79 13.65 6.54 1.74
N ILE A 80 14.85 6.96 1.34
CA ILE A 80 16.04 6.14 1.59
C ILE A 80 16.58 6.53 2.97
N PRO A 81 16.22 5.78 4.04
CA PRO A 81 16.72 6.09 5.36
C PRO A 81 18.20 5.73 5.43
N ILE A 82 18.99 6.70 5.73
CA ILE A 82 20.35 6.48 6.19
C ILE A 82 20.26 5.83 7.56
N VAL A 83 20.47 4.50 7.59
CA VAL A 83 20.81 3.69 8.77
C VAL A 83 19.89 3.88 10.00
N GLY A 84 18.88 3.06 10.08
CA GLY A 84 18.03 2.78 11.24
C GLY A 84 17.34 1.43 10.99
N ASN A 85 16.81 0.78 12.00
CA ASN A 85 16.09 -0.49 11.86
C ASN A 85 14.98 -0.36 10.81
N ILE A 86 15.31 -0.64 9.54
CA ILE A 86 14.37 -0.61 8.44
C ILE A 86 13.49 -1.85 8.56
N VAL A 87 12.19 -1.67 8.62
CA VAL A 87 11.25 -2.79 8.49
C VAL A 87 11.09 -3.11 7.00
N LYS A 88 11.37 -4.35 6.63
CA LYS A 88 11.14 -4.84 5.26
C LYS A 88 9.76 -5.45 5.19
N VAL A 89 9.01 -5.09 4.16
CA VAL A 89 7.76 -5.74 3.80
C VAL A 89 8.01 -6.61 2.58
N ILE A 90 7.64 -7.88 2.69
CA ILE A 90 7.72 -8.84 1.59
C ILE A 90 6.35 -9.49 1.43
N THR A 91 5.89 -9.65 0.20
CA THR A 91 4.69 -10.45 -0.07
C THR A 91 5.07 -11.93 0.00
N ILE A 92 4.48 -12.67 0.94
CA ILE A 92 4.79 -14.10 1.14
C ILE A 92 3.83 -15.03 0.41
N LYS A 93 2.61 -14.55 0.14
CA LYS A 93 1.59 -15.30 -0.59
C LYS A 93 0.75 -14.34 -1.42
N ASN A 94 0.43 -14.78 -2.63
CA ASN A 94 -0.58 -14.17 -3.49
C ASN A 94 -1.63 -15.24 -3.76
N TYR A 95 -2.87 -14.91 -3.45
CA TYR A 95 -4.02 -15.70 -3.87
C TYR A 95 -4.69 -14.97 -5.02
N PHE A 96 -4.80 -15.64 -6.14
CA PHE A 96 -5.60 -15.18 -7.26
C PHE A 96 -6.48 -16.32 -7.68
N ASP A 97 -7.79 -16.13 -7.60
CA ASP A 97 -8.78 -17.07 -8.08
C ASP A 97 -9.87 -16.33 -8.83
N LYS A 98 -10.40 -16.97 -9.86
CA LYS A 98 -11.50 -16.45 -10.66
C LYS A 98 -12.46 -17.57 -10.98
N ASP A 99 -13.61 -17.53 -10.37
CA ASP A 99 -14.71 -18.46 -10.62
C ASP A 99 -15.91 -17.70 -11.17
N GLY A 100 -16.22 -17.96 -12.45
CA GLY A 100 -17.29 -17.27 -13.16
C GLY A 100 -17.10 -15.75 -13.17
N ASN A 101 -17.94 -15.04 -12.41
CA ASN A 101 -17.94 -13.60 -12.30
C ASN A 101 -17.34 -13.11 -10.96
N SER A 102 -16.90 -14.03 -10.10
CA SER A 102 -16.25 -13.71 -8.82
C SER A 102 -14.72 -13.71 -8.99
N GLU A 103 -14.03 -12.83 -8.28
CA GLU A 103 -12.58 -12.69 -8.35
C GLU A 103 -11.99 -12.42 -6.96
N LEU A 104 -10.95 -13.18 -6.62
CA LEU A 104 -10.17 -13.05 -5.39
C LEU A 104 -8.74 -12.65 -5.77
N ASP A 105 -8.26 -11.52 -5.28
CA ASP A 105 -6.89 -11.03 -5.46
C ASP A 105 -6.35 -10.55 -4.10
N VAL A 106 -5.59 -11.40 -3.42
CA VAL A 106 -5.13 -11.16 -2.06
C VAL A 106 -3.62 -11.26 -1.96
N GLU A 107 -2.98 -10.15 -1.61
CA GLU A 107 -1.56 -10.08 -1.26
C GLU A 107 -1.39 -10.14 0.26
N ILE A 108 -0.65 -11.13 0.75
CA ILE A 108 -0.33 -11.24 2.18
C ILE A 108 1.08 -10.69 2.43
N PRO A 109 1.20 -9.48 3.00
CA PRO A 109 2.47 -8.94 3.40
C PRO A 109 3.01 -9.65 4.63
N ASN A 110 4.35 -9.70 4.72
CA ASN A 110 5.06 -10.15 5.91
C ASN A 110 6.16 -9.14 6.23
N ILE A 111 6.19 -8.66 7.46
CA ILE A 111 7.16 -7.68 7.90
C ILE A 111 8.29 -8.33 8.68
N LYS A 112 9.50 -7.82 8.47
CA LYS A 112 10.73 -8.25 9.13
C LYS A 112 11.65 -7.05 9.33
N ASN A 113 12.57 -7.17 10.27
CA ASN A 113 13.67 -6.22 10.41
C ASN A 113 14.67 -6.33 9.25
N ASP A 114 15.52 -5.34 9.08
CA ASP A 114 16.50 -5.30 7.99
C ASP A 114 17.49 -6.48 8.00
N ASP A 115 17.84 -6.97 9.19
CA ASP A 115 18.68 -8.16 9.41
C ASP A 115 17.92 -9.49 9.21
N ASN A 116 16.66 -9.45 8.73
CA ASN A 116 15.72 -10.55 8.60
C ASN A 116 15.26 -11.19 9.92
N SER A 117 15.57 -10.60 11.06
CA SER A 117 14.96 -10.99 12.33
C SER A 117 13.48 -10.57 12.37
N VAL A 118 12.72 -11.19 13.23
CA VAL A 118 11.30 -10.87 13.47
C VAL A 118 11.19 -10.47 14.93
N SER A 119 10.76 -9.23 15.18
CA SER A 119 10.51 -8.72 16.51
C SER A 119 9.11 -9.12 17.00
N GLU A 120 8.79 -8.85 18.26
CA GLU A 120 7.49 -9.14 18.85
C GLU A 120 6.36 -8.37 18.13
N SER A 121 6.60 -7.09 17.83
CA SER A 121 5.65 -6.27 17.08
C SER A 121 5.47 -6.78 15.65
N ASN A 122 6.55 -7.20 14.97
CA ASN A 122 6.48 -7.78 13.64
C ASN A 122 5.66 -9.10 13.63
N GLU A 123 5.88 -9.96 14.64
CA GLU A 123 5.15 -11.22 14.78
C GLU A 123 3.65 -10.96 14.99
N TYR A 124 3.31 -9.98 15.84
CA TYR A 124 1.92 -9.57 16.05
C TYR A 124 1.24 -9.14 14.74
N VAL A 125 1.87 -8.20 14.01
CA VAL A 125 1.31 -7.71 12.73
C VAL A 125 1.17 -8.84 11.72
N ASN A 126 2.20 -9.66 11.54
CA ASN A 126 2.18 -10.79 10.62
C ASN A 126 1.05 -11.78 10.94
N LYS A 127 0.81 -12.04 12.21
CA LYS A 127 -0.28 -12.91 12.67
C LYS A 127 -1.65 -12.31 12.37
N ASP A 128 -1.88 -11.06 12.76
CA ASP A 128 -3.17 -10.37 12.58
C ASP A 128 -3.50 -10.21 11.09
N VAL A 129 -2.51 -9.85 10.25
CA VAL A 129 -2.65 -9.82 8.79
C VAL A 129 -3.05 -11.18 8.23
N ASN A 130 -2.37 -12.26 8.64
CA ASN A 130 -2.72 -13.60 8.17
C ASN A 130 -4.15 -14.02 8.62
N GLU A 131 -4.55 -13.72 9.85
CA GLU A 131 -5.88 -14.05 10.35
C GLU A 131 -6.97 -13.25 9.64
N LEU A 132 -6.72 -11.98 9.36
CA LEU A 132 -7.64 -11.10 8.64
C LEU A 132 -7.80 -11.55 7.18
N THR A 133 -6.70 -11.73 6.46
CA THR A 133 -6.73 -12.15 5.05
C THR A 133 -7.30 -13.56 4.88
N GLN A 134 -7.02 -14.47 5.82
CA GLN A 134 -7.61 -15.82 5.78
C GLN A 134 -9.12 -15.78 5.95
N ARG A 135 -9.66 -14.91 6.81
CA ARG A 135 -11.12 -14.75 6.95
C ARG A 135 -11.77 -14.28 5.64
N SER A 136 -11.22 -13.25 4.99
CA SER A 136 -11.76 -12.78 3.70
C SER A 136 -11.68 -13.88 2.62
N ILE A 137 -10.62 -14.69 2.62
CA ILE A 137 -10.50 -15.84 1.70
C ILE A 137 -11.57 -16.91 2.02
N ASP A 138 -11.76 -17.25 3.30
CA ASP A 138 -12.73 -18.25 3.72
C ASP A 138 -14.17 -17.77 3.42
N GLU A 139 -14.47 -16.48 3.63
CA GLU A 139 -15.75 -15.86 3.29
C GLU A 139 -16.00 -15.87 1.77
N PHE A 140 -14.98 -15.60 0.96
CA PHE A 140 -15.08 -15.70 -0.50
C PHE A 140 -15.47 -17.11 -0.96
N TYR A 141 -14.85 -18.15 -0.40
CA TYR A 141 -15.16 -19.55 -0.77
C TYR A 141 -16.42 -20.11 -0.09
N ALA A 142 -16.95 -19.44 0.95
CA ALA A 142 -18.19 -19.83 1.58
C ALA A 142 -19.44 -19.29 0.84
N GLU A 143 -19.28 -18.35 -0.09
CA GLU A 143 -20.37 -17.85 -0.93
C GLU A 143 -20.80 -18.93 -1.92
N GLU A 144 -22.03 -19.42 -1.76
CA GLU A 144 -22.58 -20.54 -2.56
C GLU A 144 -23.46 -20.06 -3.72
N ASP A 145 -23.83 -18.76 -3.76
CA ASP A 145 -24.74 -18.25 -4.80
C ASP A 145 -23.95 -17.93 -6.09
N PRO A 146 -24.13 -18.70 -7.17
CA PRO A 146 -23.43 -18.50 -8.43
C PRO A 146 -23.86 -17.22 -9.17
N GLU A 147 -24.96 -16.56 -8.75
CA GLU A 147 -25.39 -15.28 -9.31
C GLU A 147 -24.74 -14.09 -8.59
N ASN A 148 -24.12 -14.31 -7.42
CA ASN A 148 -23.35 -13.30 -6.74
C ASN A 148 -22.02 -13.03 -7.46
N HIS A 149 -21.75 -11.77 -7.72
CA HIS A 149 -20.48 -11.27 -8.25
C HIS A 149 -19.66 -10.77 -7.07
N LEU A 150 -18.88 -11.66 -6.48
CA LEU A 150 -18.03 -11.31 -5.34
C LEU A 150 -16.63 -10.94 -5.84
N PHE A 151 -16.21 -9.74 -5.53
CA PHE A 151 -14.84 -9.28 -5.75
C PHE A 151 -14.20 -8.99 -4.40
N VAL A 152 -13.07 -9.65 -4.12
CA VAL A 152 -12.27 -9.40 -2.91
C VAL A 152 -10.85 -9.07 -3.32
N LYS A 153 -10.40 -7.87 -2.96
CA LYS A 153 -9.02 -7.45 -3.18
C LYS A 153 -8.41 -6.95 -1.89
N ILE A 154 -7.25 -7.50 -1.52
CA ILE A 154 -6.47 -7.03 -0.37
C ILE A 154 -5.07 -6.69 -0.84
N GLU A 155 -4.66 -5.44 -0.59
CA GLU A 155 -3.35 -4.90 -0.93
C GLU A 155 -2.71 -4.27 0.30
N SER A 156 -1.41 -4.10 0.28
CA SER A 156 -0.68 -3.44 1.37
C SER A 156 0.24 -2.35 0.87
N ASP A 157 0.32 -1.26 1.64
CA ASP A 157 1.22 -0.13 1.39
C ASP A 157 2.01 0.21 2.65
N VAL A 158 3.27 0.56 2.48
CA VAL A 158 4.08 1.17 3.53
C VAL A 158 3.86 2.67 3.50
N ILE A 159 3.11 3.19 4.47
CA ILE A 159 2.80 4.63 4.57
C ILE A 159 3.99 5.40 5.16
N GLU A 160 4.66 4.82 6.16
CA GLU A 160 5.84 5.40 6.77
C GLU A 160 6.84 4.31 7.18
N ASN A 161 8.13 4.58 7.00
CA ASN A 161 9.22 3.71 7.45
C ASN A 161 10.44 4.56 7.86
N SER A 162 10.20 5.49 8.80
CA SER A 162 11.24 6.37 9.33
C SER A 162 12.13 5.65 10.35
N LYS A 163 13.11 6.36 10.90
CA LYS A 163 14.01 5.82 11.94
C LYS A 163 13.26 5.33 13.19
N ASN A 164 12.20 6.02 13.56
CA ASN A 164 11.51 5.81 14.83
C ASN A 164 10.14 5.15 14.66
N TRP A 165 9.57 5.19 13.44
CA TRP A 165 8.20 4.83 13.19
C TRP A 165 8.03 3.99 11.94
N PHE A 166 7.09 3.07 11.98
CA PHE A 166 6.67 2.28 10.82
C PHE A 166 5.15 2.25 10.77
N THR A 167 4.59 2.45 9.59
CA THR A 167 3.15 2.33 9.34
C THR A 167 2.92 1.48 8.10
N LEU A 168 2.20 0.37 8.29
CA LEU A 168 1.66 -0.47 7.23
C LEU A 168 0.15 -0.22 7.13
N ARG A 169 -0.35 -0.02 5.91
CA ARG A 169 -1.78 0.00 5.61
C ARG A 169 -2.16 -1.25 4.83
N LEU A 170 -3.21 -1.93 5.24
CA LEU A 170 -3.96 -2.85 4.38
C LEU A 170 -5.16 -2.12 3.81
N THR A 171 -5.40 -2.30 2.53
CA THR A 171 -6.59 -1.87 1.82
C THR A 171 -7.42 -3.11 1.51
N ILE A 172 -8.64 -3.17 2.04
CA ILE A 172 -9.56 -4.30 1.89
C ILE A 172 -10.74 -3.79 1.08
N ASN A 173 -10.89 -4.29 -0.13
CA ASN A 173 -11.98 -3.95 -1.02
C ASN A 173 -12.81 -5.20 -1.27
N GLU A 174 -14.03 -5.19 -0.77
CA GLU A 174 -15.01 -6.27 -0.92
C GLU A 174 -16.22 -5.73 -1.68
N THR A 175 -16.65 -6.40 -2.75
CA THR A 175 -17.78 -5.98 -3.57
C THR A 175 -18.74 -7.15 -3.73
N ALA A 176 -19.93 -7.00 -3.17
CA ALA A 176 -21.07 -7.89 -3.38
C ALA A 176 -22.26 -7.00 -3.75
N GLY A 177 -22.38 -6.62 -5.01
CA GLY A 177 -23.39 -5.66 -5.48
C GLY A 177 -23.04 -4.19 -5.18
N SER A 178 -22.53 -3.88 -3.98
CA SER A 178 -21.95 -2.59 -3.60
C SER A 178 -20.52 -2.78 -3.11
N SER A 179 -19.63 -1.84 -3.46
CA SER A 179 -18.25 -1.87 -2.99
C SER A 179 -18.18 -1.45 -1.52
N ASP A 180 -17.53 -2.23 -0.69
CA ASP A 180 -17.12 -1.91 0.69
C ASP A 180 -15.60 -1.75 0.73
N LEU A 181 -15.11 -0.58 1.14
CA LEU A 181 -13.69 -0.26 1.19
C LEU A 181 -13.32 0.08 2.63
N LYS A 182 -12.42 -0.73 3.18
CA LYS A 182 -11.92 -0.60 4.55
C LYS A 182 -10.42 -0.51 4.57
N TYR A 183 -9.91 0.17 5.58
CA TYR A 183 -8.48 0.25 5.85
C TYR A 183 -8.15 -0.37 7.22
N LYS A 184 -6.98 -1.00 7.30
CA LYS A 184 -6.40 -1.41 8.58
C LYS A 184 -4.97 -0.88 8.63
N TYR A 185 -4.70 -0.07 9.64
CA TYR A 185 -3.36 0.47 9.87
C TYR A 185 -2.67 -0.27 11.01
N TYR A 186 -1.39 -0.52 10.83
CA TYR A 186 -0.50 -1.04 11.86
C TYR A 186 0.63 -0.07 12.06
N HIS A 187 0.79 0.43 13.27
CA HIS A 187 1.87 1.34 13.63
C HIS A 187 2.83 0.66 14.60
N ILE A 188 4.12 0.78 14.34
CA ILE A 188 5.18 0.26 15.21
C ILE A 188 6.06 1.43 15.64
N ASP A 189 6.14 1.67 16.96
CA ASP A 189 7.21 2.46 17.53
C ASP A 189 8.50 1.63 17.54
N LYS A 190 9.42 1.95 16.66
CA LYS A 190 10.68 1.20 16.47
C LYS A 190 11.66 1.36 17.65
N LYS A 191 11.47 2.36 18.53
CA LYS A 191 12.30 2.53 19.71
C LYS A 191 11.94 1.53 20.81
N THR A 192 10.65 1.24 20.92
CA THR A 192 10.11 0.40 22.00
C THR A 192 9.67 -0.98 21.51
N ASP A 193 9.65 -1.19 20.21
CA ASP A 193 9.12 -2.39 19.54
C ASP A 193 7.66 -2.67 19.94
N LYS A 194 6.83 -1.63 19.97
CA LYS A 194 5.42 -1.74 20.34
C LYS A 194 4.49 -1.35 19.22
N ILE A 195 3.37 -2.05 19.16
CA ILE A 195 2.20 -1.62 18.39
C ILE A 195 1.59 -0.42 19.09
N VAL A 196 1.20 0.60 18.33
CA VAL A 196 0.65 1.86 18.83
C VAL A 196 -0.69 2.13 18.14
N ASN A 197 -1.75 2.23 18.93
CA ASN A 197 -3.06 2.72 18.47
C ASN A 197 -3.17 4.23 18.69
N LEU A 198 -4.20 4.88 18.15
CA LEU A 198 -4.39 6.32 18.29
C LEU A 198 -4.39 6.75 19.77
N GLY A 199 -5.12 6.03 20.63
CA GLY A 199 -5.20 6.32 22.06
C GLY A 199 -3.86 6.23 22.78
N ASP A 200 -2.95 5.38 22.32
CA ASP A 200 -1.63 5.20 22.93
C ASP A 200 -0.73 6.44 22.80
N LEU A 201 -1.01 7.32 21.83
CA LEU A 201 -0.26 8.58 21.65
C LEU A 201 -0.50 9.57 22.77
N PHE A 202 -1.62 9.48 23.50
CA PHE A 202 -2.13 10.55 24.34
C PHE A 202 -2.07 10.20 25.85
N ILE A 203 -1.99 11.24 26.67
CA ILE A 203 -1.90 11.14 28.14
C ILE A 203 -3.26 10.93 28.80
N ASN A 204 -4.35 11.29 28.13
CA ASN A 204 -5.73 11.17 28.62
C ASN A 204 -6.72 11.27 27.45
N GLU A 205 -8.01 11.00 27.67
CA GLU A 205 -9.05 10.92 26.65
C GLU A 205 -9.57 12.28 26.12
N ASN A 206 -9.10 13.41 26.66
CA ASN A 206 -9.59 14.74 26.23
C ASN A 206 -9.27 15.03 24.75
N TYR A 207 -8.23 14.40 24.18
CA TYR A 207 -7.92 14.53 22.76
C TYR A 207 -9.08 14.11 21.84
N LYS A 208 -9.87 13.11 22.28
CA LYS A 208 -11.02 12.61 21.47
C LYS A 208 -12.01 13.73 21.17
N ASN A 209 -12.36 14.50 22.19
CA ASN A 209 -13.31 15.60 22.02
C ASN A 209 -12.76 16.69 21.09
N GLU A 210 -11.52 17.11 21.31
CA GLU A 210 -10.90 18.19 20.52
C GLU A 210 -10.74 17.79 19.04
N ILE A 211 -10.24 16.56 18.77
CA ILE A 211 -10.12 16.05 17.41
C ILE A 211 -11.48 15.87 16.76
N SER A 212 -12.46 15.32 17.49
CA SER A 212 -13.81 15.10 16.95
C SER A 212 -14.53 16.40 16.59
N GLU A 213 -14.39 17.44 17.41
CA GLU A 213 -14.96 18.76 17.11
C GLU A 213 -14.28 19.39 15.89
N GLU A 214 -12.97 19.20 15.73
CA GLU A 214 -12.27 19.67 14.53
C GLU A 214 -12.74 18.92 13.28
N ILE A 215 -12.92 17.60 13.35
CA ILE A 215 -13.49 16.79 12.26
C ILE A 215 -14.89 17.28 11.88
N LYS A 216 -15.77 17.51 12.86
CA LYS A 216 -17.13 18.04 12.60
C LYS A 216 -17.09 19.37 11.88
N LYS A 217 -16.20 20.30 12.28
CA LYS A 217 -16.03 21.58 11.58
C LYS A 217 -15.62 21.38 10.13
N GLN A 218 -14.68 20.46 9.86
CA GLN A 218 -14.25 20.15 8.50
C GLN A 218 -15.38 19.50 7.69
N MET A 219 -16.16 18.56 8.27
CA MET A 219 -17.34 17.97 7.64
C MET A 219 -18.34 19.03 7.22
N ILE A 220 -18.72 19.93 8.15
CA ILE A 220 -19.63 21.04 7.88
C ILE A 220 -19.08 21.96 6.77
N SER A 221 -17.79 22.24 6.80
CA SER A 221 -17.15 23.08 5.78
C SER A 221 -17.20 22.44 4.40
N ARG A 222 -16.93 21.13 4.31
CA ARG A 222 -16.97 20.38 3.05
C ARG A 222 -18.40 20.31 2.48
N MET A 223 -19.41 20.02 3.32
CA MET A 223 -20.82 20.02 2.90
C MET A 223 -21.32 21.40 2.44
N LYS A 224 -20.79 22.48 3.02
CA LYS A 224 -21.11 23.84 2.55
C LYS A 224 -20.45 24.22 1.22
N ALA A 225 -19.27 23.63 0.96
CA ALA A 225 -18.51 23.89 -0.26
C ALA A 225 -19.02 23.06 -1.45
N ASP A 226 -19.61 21.90 -1.18
CA ASP A 226 -20.13 20.97 -2.19
C ASP A 226 -21.40 20.29 -1.66
N GLU A 227 -22.53 20.55 -2.30
CA GLU A 227 -23.86 20.01 -1.94
C GLU A 227 -23.97 18.49 -2.19
N GLU A 228 -23.06 17.88 -2.97
CA GLU A 228 -23.02 16.43 -3.21
C GLU A 228 -22.29 15.68 -2.09
N VAL A 229 -21.53 16.39 -1.25
CA VAL A 229 -20.82 15.81 -0.10
C VAL A 229 -21.77 15.71 1.09
N ILE A 230 -21.94 14.50 1.61
CA ILE A 230 -22.85 14.22 2.73
C ILE A 230 -22.08 13.54 3.86
N TYR A 231 -22.18 14.10 5.06
CA TYR A 231 -21.74 13.46 6.31
C TYR A 231 -22.91 13.34 7.28
N TRP A 232 -22.92 12.26 8.04
CA TRP A 232 -23.94 12.04 9.09
C TRP A 232 -23.49 12.72 10.39
N ILE A 233 -23.90 13.96 10.61
CA ILE A 233 -23.56 14.76 11.79
C ILE A 233 -24.79 15.35 12.49
N ASP A 234 -25.98 15.16 11.92
CA ASP A 234 -27.21 15.74 12.42
C ASP A 234 -28.01 14.76 13.27
N GLU A 235 -28.85 15.29 14.18
CA GLU A 235 -29.75 14.50 15.04
C GLU A 235 -30.76 13.66 14.24
N GLU A 236 -31.02 14.02 12.97
CA GLU A 236 -31.93 13.27 12.08
C GLU A 236 -31.40 11.85 11.78
N PHE A 237 -30.10 11.63 11.91
CA PHE A 237 -29.43 10.34 11.71
C PHE A 237 -28.86 9.78 13.01
N GLU A 238 -29.58 9.95 14.13
CA GLU A 238 -29.08 9.71 15.51
C GLU A 238 -28.30 8.40 15.68
N GLU A 239 -28.68 7.35 14.98
CA GLU A 239 -28.07 6.02 15.07
C GLU A 239 -26.72 5.92 14.35
N TRP A 240 -26.52 6.71 13.27
CA TRP A 240 -25.33 6.70 12.42
C TRP A 240 -24.48 7.97 12.52
N SER A 241 -24.95 8.96 13.26
CA SER A 241 -24.26 10.25 13.36
C SER A 241 -22.91 10.11 14.01
N PHE A 242 -21.88 10.69 13.37
CA PHE A 242 -20.56 10.81 13.93
C PHE A 242 -20.60 11.64 15.23
N ARG A 243 -20.21 11.01 16.34
CA ARG A 243 -20.16 11.66 17.67
C ARG A 243 -18.75 11.97 18.08
N ALA A 244 -17.88 10.97 18.08
CA ALA A 244 -16.49 11.10 18.45
C ALA A 244 -15.66 9.95 17.88
N ILE A 245 -14.36 10.18 17.73
CA ILE A 245 -13.37 9.13 17.44
C ILE A 245 -13.17 8.24 18.68
N ASP A 246 -12.66 7.01 18.45
CA ASP A 246 -12.25 6.11 19.54
C ASP A 246 -10.71 5.92 19.60
N ASP A 247 -10.25 5.09 20.55
CA ASP A 247 -8.82 4.83 20.74
C ASP A 247 -8.17 4.02 19.61
N ASN A 248 -8.98 3.31 18.84
CA ASN A 248 -8.54 2.45 17.73
C ASN A 248 -8.88 3.03 16.36
N GLN A 249 -9.32 4.32 16.32
CA GLN A 249 -9.60 4.98 15.05
C GLN A 249 -8.40 4.89 14.10
N ASN A 250 -8.67 4.56 12.84
CA ASN A 250 -7.63 4.54 11.82
C ASN A 250 -6.99 5.91 11.66
N PHE A 251 -5.65 5.95 11.64
CA PHE A 251 -4.90 7.18 11.46
C PHE A 251 -3.55 6.92 10.78
N TYR A 252 -2.91 7.98 10.34
CA TYR A 252 -1.49 8.00 9.99
C TYR A 252 -0.94 9.43 10.13
N PHE A 253 0.39 9.59 10.06
CA PHE A 253 1.01 10.91 10.10
C PHE A 253 1.20 11.46 8.69
N SER A 254 0.84 12.73 8.48
CA SER A 254 1.18 13.48 7.28
C SER A 254 2.68 13.78 7.24
N LYS A 255 3.17 14.25 6.09
CA LYS A 255 4.58 14.68 5.95
C LYS A 255 4.97 15.81 6.90
N ASP A 256 4.01 16.64 7.28
CA ASP A 256 4.21 17.78 8.18
C ASP A 256 4.08 17.35 9.65
N GLY A 257 3.84 16.06 9.92
CA GLY A 257 3.69 15.50 11.27
C GLY A 257 2.30 15.70 11.88
N ASN A 258 1.31 16.10 11.09
CA ASN A 258 -0.08 16.16 11.53
C ASN A 258 -0.70 14.76 11.54
N ILE A 259 -1.64 14.52 12.45
CA ILE A 259 -2.44 13.30 12.43
C ILE A 259 -3.51 13.42 11.34
N ILE A 260 -3.59 12.41 10.48
CA ILE A 260 -4.71 12.23 9.55
C ILE A 260 -5.60 11.14 10.11
N ILE A 261 -6.85 11.47 10.41
CA ILE A 261 -7.88 10.51 10.82
C ILE A 261 -8.58 9.98 9.59
N VAL A 262 -8.71 8.66 9.50
CA VAL A 262 -9.28 7.96 8.36
C VAL A 262 -10.54 7.24 8.78
N PHE A 263 -11.60 7.37 7.98
CA PHE A 263 -12.85 6.64 8.15
C PHE A 263 -13.05 5.64 7.02
N ASP A 264 -13.59 4.50 7.36
CA ASP A 264 -13.99 3.50 6.38
C ASP A 264 -15.23 3.97 5.59
N LYS A 265 -15.47 3.34 4.47
CA LYS A 265 -16.68 3.61 3.68
C LYS A 265 -17.91 3.27 4.50
N TYR A 266 -18.92 4.12 4.46
CA TYR A 266 -20.14 4.06 5.27
C TYR A 266 -19.98 4.35 6.77
N GLU A 267 -18.80 4.68 7.27
CA GLU A 267 -18.61 4.95 8.71
C GLU A 267 -19.19 6.29 9.14
N VAL A 268 -19.07 7.34 8.31
CA VAL A 268 -19.52 8.72 8.64
C VAL A 268 -20.36 9.39 7.55
N GLY A 269 -20.76 8.63 6.54
CA GLY A 269 -21.56 9.16 5.41
C GLY A 269 -22.00 8.05 4.47
N PRO A 270 -22.83 8.35 3.45
CA PRO A 270 -23.25 7.36 2.46
C PRO A 270 -22.07 6.88 1.62
N GLY A 271 -22.25 5.77 0.89
CA GLY A 271 -21.21 5.19 0.06
C GLY A 271 -20.58 6.14 -0.97
N SER A 272 -21.27 7.19 -1.39
CA SER A 272 -20.76 8.27 -2.25
C SER A 272 -19.68 9.11 -1.57
N THR A 273 -19.65 9.18 -0.23
CA THR A 273 -18.63 9.89 0.55
C THR A 273 -17.28 9.19 0.48
N GLY A 274 -17.28 7.88 0.16
CA GLY A 274 -16.05 7.07 0.08
C GLY A 274 -15.43 6.83 1.46
N THR A 275 -14.10 6.92 1.52
CA THR A 275 -13.27 6.77 2.74
C THR A 275 -12.66 8.13 3.07
N PRO A 276 -13.37 9.01 3.80
CA PRO A 276 -12.90 10.37 4.04
C PRO A 276 -11.75 10.42 5.02
N GLU A 277 -10.81 11.32 4.74
CA GLU A 277 -9.64 11.62 5.55
C GLU A 277 -9.72 13.06 6.08
N PHE A 278 -9.31 13.25 7.33
CA PHE A 278 -9.28 14.54 8.01
C PHE A 278 -7.91 14.80 8.60
N GLU A 279 -7.20 15.76 8.02
CA GLU A 279 -5.94 16.21 8.60
C GLU A 279 -6.23 17.13 9.79
N ILE A 280 -5.64 16.79 10.93
CA ILE A 280 -5.80 17.52 12.19
C ILE A 280 -4.51 18.27 12.49
N ASP A 281 -4.59 19.59 12.51
CA ASP A 281 -3.45 20.44 12.89
C ASP A 281 -2.95 20.06 14.28
N LYS A 282 -1.63 19.94 14.42
CA LYS A 282 -0.96 19.56 15.65
C LYS A 282 -1.36 20.44 16.86
N GLN A 283 -1.64 21.72 16.63
CA GLN A 283 -2.08 22.64 17.66
C GLN A 283 -3.37 22.21 18.38
N VAL A 284 -4.22 21.39 17.72
CA VAL A 284 -5.47 20.88 18.31
C VAL A 284 -5.20 19.88 19.42
N TYR A 285 -4.18 19.01 19.26
CA TYR A 285 -3.97 17.84 20.10
C TYR A 285 -2.60 17.79 20.82
N GLU A 286 -1.59 18.60 20.43
CA GLU A 286 -0.21 18.49 20.95
C GLU A 286 -0.09 18.56 22.47
N LYS A 287 -0.99 19.32 23.13
CA LYS A 287 -1.05 19.45 24.58
C LYS A 287 -1.41 18.13 25.31
N TYR A 288 -1.98 17.18 24.57
CA TYR A 288 -2.36 15.87 25.07
C TYR A 288 -1.39 14.76 24.67
N LEU A 289 -0.43 15.02 23.77
CA LEU A 289 0.57 14.03 23.36
C LEU A 289 1.46 13.65 24.54
N LYS A 290 1.77 12.36 24.64
CA LYS A 290 2.86 11.89 25.49
C LYS A 290 4.20 12.44 24.99
N GLU A 291 5.12 12.72 25.91
CA GLU A 291 6.43 13.32 25.59
C GLU A 291 7.20 12.51 24.54
N GLU A 292 7.09 11.17 24.57
CA GLU A 292 7.73 10.26 23.64
C GLU A 292 7.24 10.39 22.20
N TYR A 293 6.05 10.97 21.96
CA TYR A 293 5.44 11.16 20.65
C TYR A 293 5.40 12.62 20.17
N LYS A 294 5.98 13.56 20.91
CA LYS A 294 6.06 14.97 20.50
C LYS A 294 7.02 15.25 19.34
N TRP A 295 7.69 14.23 18.86
CA TRP A 295 8.57 14.31 17.70
C TRP A 295 7.82 14.16 16.36
N THR A 296 6.58 13.73 16.41
CA THR A 296 5.71 13.56 15.23
C THR A 296 5.28 14.91 14.68
#